data_51c315aa5e0f41d724e92731cda6445e
#
_entry.id   51c315aa5e0f41d724e92731cda6445e
#
_cell.length_a   1.000
_cell.length_b   1.000
_cell.length_c   1.000
_cell.angle_alpha   90.00
_cell.angle_beta   90.00
_cell.angle_gamma   90.00
#
_symmetry.space_group_name_H-M   'P 1'
#
loop_
_entity.id
_entity.type
_entity.pdbx_description
1 polymer ?
#
loop_
_entity_poly.entity_id
_entity_poly.type
_entity_poly.pdbx_seq_one_letter_code
_entity_poly.pdbx_strand_id
1 'polypeptide(L)'
;MFNVLVVDDEKEIRDAIEIYLRGENLNVFKAEDGLEALDILEQKKIHLIILDVMMPKLDGIRTCLKIRETQNLPIIMLSAKGEDSDKILGLNVGADDYITKPFNHLELVARVKSQLRRYEKPLNVEEGKDIIKVKDMVIDTVAKKITVRGEEIKVTATEYKILHLLASNLGKVFSIKEIYEKVWEEMFYKSENTVTVHIRRIREKIEINTKEPEYIKVVWGIGYKI
;
A
#
# COMPACT_ATOMS: atom_id res chain seq x y z
N MET A 1 -6.87 12.84 -15.05
CA MET A 1 -8.07 12.30 -14.39
C MET A 1 -7.79 10.85 -14.02
N PHE A 2 -7.92 10.48 -12.74
CA PHE A 2 -7.63 9.12 -12.28
C PHE A 2 -8.87 8.24 -12.32
N ASN A 3 -8.65 6.95 -12.59
CA ASN A 3 -9.69 5.93 -12.57
C ASN A 3 -9.58 5.14 -11.25
N VAL A 4 -10.64 5.11 -10.47
CA VAL A 4 -10.76 4.36 -9.23
C VAL A 4 -11.76 3.22 -9.45
N LEU A 5 -11.39 2.01 -9.09
CA LEU A 5 -12.29 0.85 -9.10
C LEU A 5 -12.80 0.60 -7.68
N VAL A 6 -14.11 0.58 -7.51
CA VAL A 6 -14.79 0.25 -6.24
C VAL A 6 -15.40 -1.13 -6.37
N VAL A 7 -14.97 -2.06 -5.51
CA VAL A 7 -15.38 -3.46 -5.52
C VAL A 7 -16.01 -3.79 -4.17
N ASP A 8 -17.30 -4.06 -4.17
CA ASP A 8 -18.09 -4.35 -2.97
C ASP A 8 -19.38 -5.04 -3.44
N ASP A 9 -19.90 -6.05 -2.77
CA ASP A 9 -21.15 -6.72 -3.18
C ASP A 9 -22.37 -5.87 -2.83
N GLU A 10 -22.29 -4.97 -1.84
CA GLU A 10 -23.35 -4.05 -1.47
C GLU A 10 -23.40 -2.85 -2.44
N LYS A 11 -24.45 -2.80 -3.27
CA LYS A 11 -24.65 -1.72 -4.25
C LYS A 11 -24.68 -0.34 -3.58
N GLU A 12 -25.30 -0.24 -2.41
CA GLU A 12 -25.44 1.01 -1.64
C GLU A 12 -24.10 1.56 -1.24
N ILE A 13 -23.13 0.69 -0.88
CA ILE A 13 -21.76 1.09 -0.54
C ILE A 13 -21.02 1.59 -1.78
N ARG A 14 -21.12 0.88 -2.91
CA ARG A 14 -20.52 1.32 -4.17
C ARG A 14 -21.03 2.68 -4.62
N ASP A 15 -22.35 2.90 -4.51
CA ASP A 15 -23.01 4.16 -4.90
C ASP A 15 -22.64 5.30 -3.93
N ALA A 16 -22.56 5.03 -2.63
CA ALA A 16 -22.10 6.01 -1.63
C ALA A 16 -20.66 6.45 -1.88
N ILE A 17 -19.75 5.49 -2.11
CA ILE A 17 -18.35 5.79 -2.41
C ILE A 17 -18.23 6.60 -3.70
N GLU A 18 -18.97 6.27 -4.75
CA GLU A 18 -19.00 7.06 -5.98
C GLU A 18 -19.41 8.51 -5.70
N ILE A 19 -20.47 8.72 -4.89
CA ILE A 19 -20.93 10.07 -4.51
C ILE A 19 -19.82 10.83 -3.77
N TYR A 20 -19.12 10.19 -2.82
CA TYR A 20 -18.04 10.82 -2.06
C TYR A 20 -16.85 11.22 -2.95
N LEU A 21 -16.59 10.47 -4.01
CA LEU A 21 -15.46 10.71 -4.92
C LEU A 21 -15.80 11.65 -6.09
N ARG A 22 -17.07 11.94 -6.39
CA ARG A 22 -17.50 12.78 -7.52
C ARG A 22 -16.89 14.18 -7.55
N GLY A 23 -16.65 14.78 -6.38
CA GLY A 23 -16.08 16.13 -6.27
C GLY A 23 -14.57 16.21 -6.52
N GLU A 24 -13.87 15.08 -6.72
CA GLU A 24 -12.42 14.99 -6.63
C GLU A 24 -11.73 14.78 -7.99
N ASN A 25 -12.39 15.04 -9.09
CA ASN A 25 -11.88 14.83 -10.46
C ASN A 25 -11.44 13.39 -10.73
N LEU A 26 -12.22 12.41 -10.23
CA LEU A 26 -12.00 10.97 -10.35
C LEU A 26 -13.08 10.32 -11.20
N ASN A 27 -12.70 9.34 -12.04
CA ASN A 27 -13.63 8.42 -12.67
C ASN A 27 -13.80 7.20 -11.77
N VAL A 28 -15.04 6.84 -11.44
CA VAL A 28 -15.34 5.67 -10.61
C VAL A 28 -15.90 4.56 -11.48
N PHE A 29 -15.23 3.41 -11.46
CA PHE A 29 -15.72 2.13 -11.99
C PHE A 29 -16.20 1.30 -10.82
N LYS A 30 -17.21 0.45 -11.04
CA LYS A 30 -17.81 -0.38 -9.98
C LYS A 30 -17.81 -1.84 -10.40
N ALA A 31 -17.53 -2.73 -9.45
CA ALA A 31 -17.66 -4.17 -9.59
C ALA A 31 -18.37 -4.75 -8.36
N GLU A 32 -19.16 -5.80 -8.54
CA GLU A 32 -19.91 -6.44 -7.46
C GLU A 32 -19.14 -7.59 -6.78
N ASP A 33 -18.08 -8.06 -7.40
CA ASP A 33 -17.22 -9.14 -6.88
C ASP A 33 -15.81 -9.10 -7.49
N GLY A 34 -14.94 -9.97 -6.98
CA GLY A 34 -13.55 -10.02 -7.42
C GLY A 34 -13.36 -10.48 -8.87
N LEU A 35 -14.28 -11.26 -9.44
CA LEU A 35 -14.17 -11.72 -10.84
C LEU A 35 -14.45 -10.55 -11.79
N GLU A 36 -15.54 -9.81 -11.57
CA GLU A 36 -15.85 -8.60 -12.35
C GLU A 36 -14.74 -7.54 -12.21
N ALA A 37 -14.14 -7.43 -11.00
CA ALA A 37 -13.02 -6.53 -10.80
C ALA A 37 -11.82 -6.89 -11.69
N LEU A 38 -11.48 -8.17 -11.81
CA LEU A 38 -10.38 -8.62 -12.68
C LEU A 38 -10.68 -8.35 -14.15
N ASP A 39 -11.91 -8.61 -14.61
CA ASP A 39 -12.34 -8.31 -15.99
C ASP A 39 -12.22 -6.81 -16.32
N ILE A 40 -12.58 -5.93 -15.38
CA ILE A 40 -12.44 -4.48 -15.55
C ILE A 40 -10.96 -4.09 -15.64
N LEU A 41 -10.10 -4.71 -14.83
CA LEU A 41 -8.65 -4.44 -14.83
C LEU A 41 -7.95 -4.83 -16.13
N GLU A 42 -8.46 -5.83 -16.84
CA GLU A 42 -7.97 -6.19 -18.17
C GLU A 42 -8.35 -5.18 -19.26
N GLN A 43 -9.54 -4.56 -19.12
CA GLN A 43 -10.12 -3.68 -20.13
C GLN A 43 -9.84 -2.19 -19.91
N LYS A 44 -9.58 -1.78 -18.67
CA LYS A 44 -9.46 -0.37 -18.25
C LYS A 44 -8.18 -0.13 -17.48
N LYS A 45 -7.55 1.01 -17.74
CA LYS A 45 -6.45 1.47 -16.92
C LYS A 45 -7.00 2.00 -15.59
N ILE A 46 -6.82 1.24 -14.52
CA ILE A 46 -7.18 1.63 -13.16
C ILE A 46 -5.93 2.16 -12.44
N HIS A 47 -6.10 3.12 -11.53
CA HIS A 47 -5.02 3.78 -10.81
C HIS A 47 -5.08 3.51 -9.30
N LEU A 48 -6.24 3.10 -8.79
CA LEU A 48 -6.46 2.71 -7.40
C LEU A 48 -7.67 1.80 -7.30
N ILE A 49 -7.63 0.83 -6.39
CA ILE A 49 -8.76 -0.05 -6.08
C ILE A 49 -9.19 0.18 -4.62
N ILE A 50 -10.49 0.30 -4.41
CA ILE A 50 -11.13 0.16 -3.10
C ILE A 50 -11.82 -1.20 -3.13
N LEU A 51 -11.44 -2.11 -2.23
CA LEU A 51 -11.78 -3.52 -2.32
C LEU A 51 -12.34 -4.02 -0.99
N ASP A 52 -13.60 -4.46 -1.01
CA ASP A 52 -14.16 -5.13 0.16
C ASP A 52 -13.50 -6.49 0.39
N VAL A 53 -13.32 -6.84 1.66
CA VAL A 53 -12.74 -8.14 2.05
C VAL A 53 -13.74 -9.26 1.84
N MET A 54 -15.00 -9.04 2.24
CA MET A 54 -16.03 -10.06 2.30
C MET A 54 -16.99 -9.94 1.12
N MET A 55 -16.75 -10.71 0.08
CA MET A 55 -17.59 -10.73 -1.12
C MET A 55 -17.87 -12.15 -1.60
N PRO A 56 -18.99 -12.39 -2.28
CA PRO A 56 -19.30 -13.69 -2.90
C PRO A 56 -18.36 -13.99 -4.08
N LYS A 57 -18.37 -15.23 -4.57
CA LYS A 57 -17.61 -15.77 -5.71
C LYS A 57 -16.09 -15.70 -5.48
N LEU A 58 -15.48 -14.52 -5.54
CA LEU A 58 -14.06 -14.30 -5.28
C LEU A 58 -13.94 -13.18 -4.23
N ASP A 59 -13.49 -13.54 -3.02
CA ASP A 59 -13.28 -12.61 -1.90
C ASP A 59 -12.16 -11.60 -2.17
N GLY A 60 -12.13 -10.52 -1.38
CA GLY A 60 -11.17 -9.44 -1.58
C GLY A 60 -9.72 -9.86 -1.34
N ILE A 61 -9.46 -10.80 -0.44
CA ILE A 61 -8.12 -11.32 -0.16
C ILE A 61 -7.56 -12.03 -1.40
N ARG A 62 -8.33 -12.95 -1.96
CA ARG A 62 -7.94 -13.69 -3.16
C ARG A 62 -7.86 -12.79 -4.38
N THR A 63 -8.76 -11.81 -4.48
CA THR A 63 -8.73 -10.79 -5.54
C THR A 63 -7.44 -9.98 -5.47
N CYS A 64 -7.06 -9.51 -4.28
CA CYS A 64 -5.81 -8.79 -4.07
C CYS A 64 -4.59 -9.61 -4.48
N LEU A 65 -4.51 -10.88 -4.08
CA LEU A 65 -3.41 -11.79 -4.47
C LEU A 65 -3.28 -11.88 -5.99
N LYS A 66 -4.40 -12.14 -6.70
CA LYS A 66 -4.39 -12.22 -8.17
C LYS A 66 -3.95 -10.91 -8.82
N ILE A 67 -4.41 -9.76 -8.33
CA ILE A 67 -3.98 -8.45 -8.82
C ILE A 67 -2.47 -8.29 -8.63
N ARG A 68 -1.92 -8.70 -7.50
CA ARG A 68 -0.49 -8.58 -7.19
C ARG A 68 0.43 -9.47 -8.02
N GLU A 69 -0.08 -10.50 -8.67
CA GLU A 69 0.69 -11.29 -9.64
C GLU A 69 1.12 -10.45 -10.85
N THR A 70 0.27 -9.50 -11.28
CA THR A 70 0.46 -8.73 -12.51
C THR A 70 0.61 -7.24 -12.33
N GLN A 71 0.05 -6.66 -11.26
CA GLN A 71 -0.06 -5.21 -11.08
C GLN A 71 0.32 -4.76 -9.65
N ASN A 72 0.95 -3.58 -9.56
CA ASN A 72 1.38 -2.95 -8.30
C ASN A 72 0.61 -1.64 -7.99
N LEU A 73 -0.58 -1.47 -8.56
CA LEU A 73 -1.41 -0.29 -8.27
C LEU A 73 -1.90 -0.28 -6.81
N PRO A 74 -2.18 0.89 -6.22
CA PRO A 74 -2.63 0.99 -4.84
C PRO A 74 -3.96 0.27 -4.59
N ILE A 75 -4.03 -0.49 -3.50
CA ILE A 75 -5.25 -1.17 -3.04
C ILE A 75 -5.55 -0.73 -1.61
N ILE A 76 -6.74 -0.16 -1.40
CA ILE A 76 -7.31 0.12 -0.09
C ILE A 76 -8.37 -0.94 0.20
N MET A 77 -8.19 -1.72 1.26
CA MET A 77 -9.18 -2.70 1.67
C MET A 77 -10.25 -2.10 2.58
N LEU A 78 -11.50 -2.50 2.37
CA LEU A 78 -12.60 -2.27 3.30
C LEU A 78 -12.80 -3.52 4.15
N SER A 79 -12.85 -3.38 5.48
CA SER A 79 -13.05 -4.51 6.40
C SER A 79 -14.12 -4.21 7.44
N ALA A 80 -14.82 -5.24 7.93
CA ALA A 80 -15.77 -5.10 9.02
C ALA A 80 -15.08 -4.71 10.34
N LYS A 81 -15.81 -4.04 11.23
CA LYS A 81 -15.31 -3.64 12.55
C LYS A 81 -15.18 -4.87 13.44
N GLY A 82 -13.99 -5.10 14.03
CA GLY A 82 -13.76 -6.18 15.00
C GLY A 82 -12.87 -7.31 14.51
N GLU A 83 -12.56 -7.38 13.22
CA GLU A 83 -11.71 -8.43 12.64
C GLU A 83 -10.29 -7.92 12.40
N ASP A 84 -9.52 -7.73 13.49
CA ASP A 84 -8.10 -7.34 13.38
C ASP A 84 -7.29 -8.39 12.62
N SER A 85 -7.73 -9.66 12.63
CA SER A 85 -7.19 -10.73 11.80
C SER A 85 -7.30 -10.43 10.30
N ASP A 86 -8.43 -9.92 9.84
CA ASP A 86 -8.66 -9.63 8.41
C ASP A 86 -7.85 -8.42 7.92
N LYS A 87 -7.65 -7.42 8.79
CA LYS A 87 -6.78 -6.29 8.51
C LYS A 87 -5.33 -6.73 8.33
N ILE A 88 -4.83 -7.56 9.26
CA ILE A 88 -3.48 -8.11 9.21
C ILE A 88 -3.35 -9.02 7.99
N LEU A 89 -4.36 -9.84 7.70
CA LEU A 89 -4.37 -10.71 6.54
C LEU A 89 -4.41 -9.90 5.23
N GLY A 90 -5.29 -8.90 5.12
CA GLY A 90 -5.39 -8.03 3.95
C GLY A 90 -4.09 -7.29 3.66
N LEU A 91 -3.45 -6.72 4.68
CA LEU A 91 -2.13 -6.11 4.54
C LEU A 91 -1.07 -7.15 4.18
N ASN A 92 -1.10 -8.37 4.75
CA ASN A 92 -0.14 -9.44 4.44
C ASN A 92 -0.22 -9.91 2.98
N VAL A 93 -1.39 -9.86 2.33
CA VAL A 93 -1.57 -10.28 0.93
C VAL A 93 -1.29 -9.19 -0.10
N GLY A 94 -1.00 -7.97 0.31
CA GLY A 94 -0.57 -6.96 -0.64
C GLY A 94 -1.33 -5.64 -0.66
N ALA A 95 -2.32 -5.45 0.21
CA ALA A 95 -2.98 -4.14 0.34
C ALA A 95 -1.98 -3.06 0.80
N ASP A 96 -2.19 -1.83 0.36
CA ASP A 96 -1.39 -0.66 0.74
C ASP A 96 -1.96 0.06 1.95
N ASP A 97 -3.28 -0.05 2.14
CA ASP A 97 -4.00 0.55 3.26
C ASP A 97 -5.31 -0.20 3.53
N TYR A 98 -5.97 0.09 4.65
CA TYR A 98 -7.29 -0.43 4.96
C TYR A 98 -8.17 0.59 5.68
N ILE A 99 -9.49 0.43 5.52
CA ILE A 99 -10.50 1.25 6.16
C ILE A 99 -11.55 0.32 6.79
N THR A 100 -11.96 0.58 8.03
CA THR A 100 -12.99 -0.21 8.70
C THR A 100 -14.39 0.31 8.41
N LYS A 101 -15.31 -0.59 8.06
CA LYS A 101 -16.75 -0.31 7.99
C LYS A 101 -17.36 -0.27 9.42
N PRO A 102 -18.25 0.70 9.77
CA PRO A 102 -18.62 1.84 8.95
C PRO A 102 -17.51 2.90 8.92
N PHE A 103 -17.25 3.48 7.76
CA PHE A 103 -16.19 4.45 7.56
C PHE A 103 -16.71 5.90 7.46
N ASN A 104 -15.85 6.83 7.85
CA ASN A 104 -16.10 8.24 7.62
C ASN A 104 -15.75 8.59 6.16
N HIS A 105 -16.65 9.28 5.45
CA HIS A 105 -16.43 9.69 4.06
C HIS A 105 -15.19 10.58 3.88
N LEU A 106 -14.90 11.48 4.85
CA LEU A 106 -13.71 12.33 4.78
C LEU A 106 -12.42 11.50 4.90
N GLU A 107 -12.43 10.46 5.75
CA GLU A 107 -11.30 9.53 5.86
C GLU A 107 -11.08 8.77 4.55
N LEU A 108 -12.14 8.22 3.96
CA LEU A 108 -12.06 7.51 2.68
C LEU A 108 -11.46 8.40 1.59
N VAL A 109 -12.00 9.61 1.41
CA VAL A 109 -11.54 10.57 0.40
C VAL A 109 -10.07 10.95 0.64
N ALA A 110 -9.69 11.23 1.88
CA ALA A 110 -8.31 11.57 2.23
C ALA A 110 -7.33 10.45 1.86
N ARG A 111 -7.66 9.18 2.21
CA ARG A 111 -6.83 8.01 1.90
C ARG A 111 -6.72 7.75 0.40
N VAL A 112 -7.84 7.86 -0.35
CA VAL A 112 -7.84 7.74 -1.82
C VAL A 112 -6.93 8.79 -2.44
N LYS A 113 -7.05 10.06 -2.04
CA LYS A 113 -6.20 11.15 -2.54
C LYS A 113 -4.73 10.94 -2.20
N SER A 114 -4.44 10.49 -0.98
CA SER A 114 -3.09 10.21 -0.53
C SER A 114 -2.46 9.08 -1.35
N GLN A 115 -3.18 7.98 -1.60
CA GLN A 115 -2.69 6.86 -2.42
C GLN A 115 -2.47 7.27 -3.88
N LEU A 116 -3.41 8.02 -4.50
CA LEU A 116 -3.27 8.50 -5.88
C LEU A 116 -2.11 9.49 -6.04
N ARG A 117 -1.94 10.42 -5.10
CA ARG A 117 -0.79 11.36 -5.09
C ARG A 117 0.54 10.60 -5.04
N ARG A 118 0.62 9.51 -4.27
CA ARG A 118 1.80 8.66 -4.18
C ARG A 118 2.07 7.90 -5.47
N TYR A 119 1.02 7.50 -6.16
CA TYR A 119 1.13 6.79 -7.44
C TYR A 119 1.64 7.72 -8.55
N GLU A 120 1.24 9.00 -8.55
CA GLU A 120 1.59 9.96 -9.59
C GLU A 120 2.92 10.69 -9.34
N LYS A 121 3.18 11.10 -8.10
CA LYS A 121 4.41 11.84 -7.79
C LYS A 121 5.56 10.88 -7.54
N PRO A 122 6.63 10.96 -8.35
CA PRO A 122 7.92 10.52 -7.85
C PRO A 122 8.17 11.28 -6.55
N LEU A 123 8.65 10.58 -5.51
CA LEU A 123 9.15 11.25 -4.31
C LEU A 123 10.02 12.42 -4.76
N ASN A 124 9.79 13.62 -4.21
CA ASN A 124 10.75 14.71 -4.40
C ASN A 124 12.09 14.18 -3.90
N VAL A 125 12.92 13.75 -4.84
CA VAL A 125 14.29 13.39 -4.57
C VAL A 125 14.96 14.70 -4.25
N GLU A 126 15.37 14.91 -3.00
CA GLU A 126 16.39 15.94 -2.73
C GLU A 126 17.53 15.65 -3.72
N GLU A 127 17.86 16.63 -4.52
CA GLU A 127 18.87 16.56 -5.57
C GLU A 127 20.17 15.98 -4.98
N GLY A 128 20.58 14.79 -5.41
CA GLY A 128 21.91 14.35 -5.06
C GLY A 128 22.28 12.88 -5.23
N LYS A 129 21.36 11.93 -5.26
CA LYS A 129 21.75 10.52 -5.50
C LYS A 129 20.66 9.77 -6.27
N ASP A 130 20.88 9.58 -7.55
CA ASP A 130 20.03 8.72 -8.39
C ASP A 130 20.05 7.27 -7.93
N ILE A 131 21.06 6.88 -7.15
CA ILE A 131 21.27 5.53 -6.65
C ILE A 131 21.66 5.56 -5.17
N ILE A 132 20.90 4.85 -4.34
CA ILE A 132 21.22 4.60 -2.93
C ILE A 132 21.72 3.17 -2.81
N LYS A 133 22.91 2.98 -2.22
CA LYS A 133 23.52 1.66 -1.99
C LYS A 133 23.58 1.37 -0.50
N VAL A 134 23.07 0.20 -0.12
CA VAL A 134 23.15 -0.32 1.24
C VAL A 134 23.55 -1.79 1.17
N LYS A 135 24.80 -2.11 1.46
CA LYS A 135 25.37 -3.45 1.20
C LYS A 135 25.13 -3.85 -0.27
N ASP A 136 24.45 -4.98 -0.49
CA ASP A 136 24.10 -5.52 -1.81
C ASP A 136 22.73 -5.03 -2.30
N MET A 137 22.04 -4.18 -1.53
CA MET A 137 20.79 -3.54 -1.97
C MET A 137 21.10 -2.23 -2.68
N VAL A 138 20.52 -2.08 -3.86
CA VAL A 138 20.61 -0.87 -4.69
C VAL A 138 19.20 -0.36 -4.96
N ILE A 139 18.93 0.90 -4.63
CA ILE A 139 17.68 1.58 -4.92
C ILE A 139 17.96 2.62 -5.99
N ASP A 140 17.42 2.40 -7.19
CA ASP A 140 17.39 3.40 -8.26
C ASP A 140 16.19 4.33 -8.00
N THR A 141 16.48 5.56 -7.66
CA THR A 141 15.44 6.53 -7.27
C THR A 141 14.74 7.13 -8.49
N VAL A 142 15.35 7.08 -9.65
CA VAL A 142 14.77 7.56 -10.93
C VAL A 142 13.85 6.48 -11.52
N ALA A 143 14.38 5.27 -11.70
CA ALA A 143 13.61 4.14 -12.24
C ALA A 143 12.62 3.54 -11.23
N LYS A 144 12.69 3.91 -9.92
CA LYS A 144 11.91 3.34 -8.82
C LYS A 144 12.08 1.83 -8.67
N LYS A 145 13.27 1.35 -8.94
CA LYS A 145 13.65 -0.06 -8.88
C LYS A 145 14.51 -0.36 -7.68
N ILE A 146 14.33 -1.55 -7.14
CA ILE A 146 15.16 -2.08 -6.05
C ILE A 146 15.77 -3.38 -6.53
N THR A 147 17.10 -3.50 -6.38
CA THR A 147 17.80 -4.76 -6.58
C THR A 147 18.48 -5.18 -5.28
N VAL A 148 18.45 -6.46 -4.99
CA VAL A 148 19.15 -7.05 -3.83
C VAL A 148 19.95 -8.23 -4.33
N ARG A 149 21.25 -8.25 -4.04
CA ARG A 149 22.17 -9.29 -4.55
C ARG A 149 22.12 -9.48 -6.07
N GLY A 150 21.87 -8.38 -6.80
CA GLY A 150 21.79 -8.35 -8.26
C GLY A 150 20.43 -8.73 -8.87
N GLU A 151 19.48 -9.17 -8.06
CA GLU A 151 18.12 -9.52 -8.51
C GLU A 151 17.12 -8.37 -8.27
N GLU A 152 16.28 -8.07 -9.26
CA GLU A 152 15.24 -7.04 -9.13
C GLU A 152 14.11 -7.56 -8.23
N ILE A 153 13.79 -6.81 -7.19
CA ILE A 153 12.75 -7.14 -6.21
C ILE A 153 11.46 -6.36 -6.51
N LYS A 154 10.37 -7.09 -6.71
CA LYS A 154 9.04 -6.48 -6.89
C LYS A 154 8.50 -5.97 -5.56
N VAL A 155 8.34 -4.66 -5.45
CA VAL A 155 7.78 -3.98 -4.28
C VAL A 155 6.56 -3.15 -4.67
N THR A 156 5.62 -2.98 -3.74
CA THR A 156 4.51 -2.03 -3.91
C THR A 156 5.02 -0.60 -3.74
N ALA A 157 4.20 0.39 -4.13
CA ALA A 157 4.56 1.81 -3.98
C ALA A 157 4.83 2.17 -2.50
N THR A 158 4.04 1.62 -1.58
CA THR A 158 4.21 1.84 -0.13
C THR A 158 5.49 1.18 0.40
N GLU A 159 5.78 -0.06 0.01
CA GLU A 159 7.02 -0.76 0.38
C GLU A 159 8.26 -0.03 -0.14
N TYR A 160 8.22 0.45 -1.40
CA TYR A 160 9.27 1.26 -1.97
C TYR A 160 9.54 2.51 -1.13
N LYS A 161 8.48 3.25 -0.74
CA LYS A 161 8.60 4.48 0.06
C LYS A 161 9.19 4.22 1.44
N ILE A 162 8.81 3.13 2.10
CA ILE A 162 9.40 2.75 3.39
C ILE A 162 10.89 2.46 3.22
N LEU A 163 11.27 1.64 2.24
CA LEU A 163 12.68 1.32 1.97
C LEU A 163 13.49 2.57 1.62
N HIS A 164 12.94 3.42 0.74
CA HIS A 164 13.57 4.67 0.37
C HIS A 164 13.77 5.60 1.58
N LEU A 165 12.74 5.76 2.43
CA LEU A 165 12.83 6.57 3.65
C LEU A 165 13.96 6.10 4.57
N LEU A 166 14.01 4.80 4.85
CA LEU A 166 15.00 4.24 5.76
C LEU A 166 16.41 4.26 5.15
N ALA A 167 16.55 3.87 3.87
CA ALA A 167 17.82 3.82 3.18
C ALA A 167 18.43 5.19 2.89
N SER A 168 17.61 6.22 2.68
CA SER A 168 18.08 7.60 2.54
C SER A 168 18.58 8.21 3.85
N ASN A 169 18.28 7.56 4.98
CA ASN A 169 18.63 8.05 6.31
C ASN A 169 19.35 6.97 7.13
N LEU A 170 20.44 6.44 6.59
CA LEU A 170 21.21 5.34 7.20
C LEU A 170 21.55 5.62 8.67
N GLY A 171 21.28 4.62 9.52
CA GLY A 171 21.53 4.68 10.95
C GLY A 171 20.49 5.45 11.77
N LYS A 172 19.67 6.27 11.15
CA LYS A 172 18.59 7.00 11.85
C LYS A 172 17.46 6.05 12.18
N VAL A 173 17.00 6.08 13.43
CA VAL A 173 15.82 5.33 13.88
C VAL A 173 14.57 6.17 13.63
N PHE A 174 13.58 5.55 13.01
CA PHE A 174 12.24 6.13 12.83
C PHE A 174 11.23 5.35 13.66
N SER A 175 10.43 6.04 14.43
CA SER A 175 9.29 5.46 15.12
C SER A 175 8.21 5.02 14.11
N ILE A 176 7.33 4.10 14.54
CA ILE A 176 6.17 3.67 13.73
C ILE A 176 5.35 4.89 13.28
N LYS A 177 5.13 5.83 14.20
CA LYS A 177 4.44 7.09 13.91
C LYS A 177 5.15 7.91 12.82
N GLU A 178 6.45 8.13 12.93
CA GLU A 178 7.22 8.90 11.94
C GLU A 178 7.24 8.22 10.57
N ILE A 179 7.38 6.88 10.52
CA ILE A 179 7.29 6.14 9.26
C ILE A 179 5.91 6.34 8.64
N TYR A 180 4.85 6.18 9.44
CA TYR A 180 3.49 6.36 8.97
C TYR A 180 3.27 7.78 8.41
N GLU A 181 3.52 8.81 9.20
CA GLU A 181 3.30 10.21 8.81
C GLU A 181 4.10 10.61 7.55
N LYS A 182 5.34 10.11 7.41
CA LYS A 182 6.18 10.40 6.25
C LYS A 182 5.81 9.60 5.01
N VAL A 183 5.38 8.35 5.16
CA VAL A 183 5.05 7.47 4.03
C VAL A 183 3.61 7.66 3.60
N TRP A 184 2.68 7.82 4.52
CA TRP A 184 1.26 8.05 4.22
C TRP A 184 0.92 9.54 4.07
N GLU A 185 1.81 10.46 4.52
CA GLU A 185 1.62 11.92 4.47
C GLU A 185 0.33 12.36 5.17
N GLU A 186 -0.06 11.64 6.22
CA GLU A 186 -1.26 11.82 7.01
C GLU A 186 -0.93 11.78 8.50
N MET A 187 -1.79 12.39 9.33
CA MET A 187 -1.66 12.23 10.78
C MET A 187 -1.86 10.77 11.20
N PHE A 188 -1.06 10.33 12.14
CA PHE A 188 -1.12 8.96 12.66
C PHE A 188 -2.40 8.74 13.49
N TYR A 189 -3.36 8.02 12.93
CA TYR A 189 -4.57 7.57 13.61
C TYR A 189 -4.47 6.07 13.93
N LYS A 190 -3.93 5.71 15.12
CA LYS A 190 -3.96 4.34 15.73
C LYS A 190 -3.81 3.14 14.78
N SER A 191 -3.01 3.24 13.73
CA SER A 191 -2.76 2.14 12.80
C SER A 191 -1.37 1.50 13.03
N GLU A 192 -1.06 1.17 14.28
CA GLU A 192 0.25 0.61 14.68
C GLU A 192 0.64 -0.63 13.87
N ASN A 193 -0.34 -1.42 13.47
CA ASN A 193 -0.10 -2.65 12.72
C ASN A 193 0.28 -2.41 11.25
N THR A 194 -0.17 -1.32 10.61
CA THR A 194 0.06 -1.08 9.19
C THR A 194 1.55 -1.05 8.84
N VAL A 195 2.33 -0.22 9.55
CA VAL A 195 3.79 -0.12 9.32
C VAL A 195 4.48 -1.44 9.59
N THR A 196 4.13 -2.11 10.69
CA THR A 196 4.75 -3.38 11.10
C THR A 196 4.54 -4.48 10.05
N VAL A 197 3.33 -4.55 9.48
CA VAL A 197 3.01 -5.53 8.43
C VAL A 197 3.81 -5.24 7.16
N HIS A 198 3.91 -3.98 6.72
CA HIS A 198 4.74 -3.62 5.57
C HIS A 198 6.22 -3.93 5.82
N ILE A 199 6.76 -3.63 7.00
CA ILE A 199 8.14 -3.99 7.36
C ILE A 199 8.37 -5.51 7.28
N ARG A 200 7.41 -6.32 7.78
CA ARG A 200 7.48 -7.77 7.67
C ARG A 200 7.54 -8.23 6.20
N ARG A 201 6.64 -7.73 5.35
CA ARG A 201 6.60 -8.07 3.92
C ARG A 201 7.86 -7.64 3.19
N ILE A 202 8.38 -6.45 3.49
CA ILE A 202 9.65 -5.99 2.92
C ILE A 202 10.77 -6.96 3.32
N ARG A 203 10.85 -7.36 4.59
CA ARG A 203 11.85 -8.34 5.06
C ARG A 203 11.73 -9.68 4.33
N GLU A 204 10.51 -10.19 4.13
CA GLU A 204 10.28 -11.43 3.37
C GLU A 204 10.81 -11.35 1.93
N LYS A 205 10.94 -10.15 1.36
CA LYS A 205 11.44 -9.93 0.00
C LYS A 205 12.94 -9.68 -0.07
N ILE A 206 13.54 -9.02 0.92
CA ILE A 206 14.94 -8.54 0.85
C ILE A 206 15.89 -9.29 1.77
N GLU A 207 15.40 -9.88 2.88
CA GLU A 207 16.25 -10.56 3.87
C GLU A 207 16.41 -12.05 3.51
N ILE A 208 17.59 -12.62 3.77
CA ILE A 208 17.79 -14.08 3.69
C ILE A 208 17.12 -14.75 4.88
N ASN A 209 17.27 -14.16 6.07
CA ASN A 209 16.66 -14.65 7.31
C ASN A 209 15.87 -13.51 7.97
N THR A 210 14.56 -13.59 7.94
CA THR A 210 13.67 -12.56 8.51
C THR A 210 13.76 -12.44 10.03
N LYS A 211 14.26 -13.50 10.72
CA LYS A 211 14.47 -13.49 12.17
C LYS A 211 15.76 -12.76 12.57
N GLU A 212 16.74 -12.74 11.68
CA GLU A 212 18.02 -12.06 11.83
C GLU A 212 18.24 -11.10 10.66
N PRO A 213 17.45 -10.02 10.57
CA PRO A 213 17.46 -9.14 9.41
C PRO A 213 18.79 -8.39 9.26
N GLU A 214 19.31 -8.37 8.05
CA GLU A 214 20.54 -7.66 7.71
C GLU A 214 20.33 -6.19 7.39
N TYR A 215 19.21 -5.86 6.74
CA TYR A 215 18.89 -4.51 6.29
C TYR A 215 18.03 -3.77 7.29
N ILE A 216 16.76 -4.19 7.48
CA ILE A 216 15.84 -3.47 8.36
C ILE A 216 15.96 -4.01 9.79
N LYS A 217 16.56 -3.23 10.67
CA LYS A 217 16.74 -3.58 12.09
C LYS A 217 15.64 -2.94 12.94
N VAL A 218 15.17 -3.69 13.94
CA VAL A 218 14.30 -3.16 14.99
C VAL A 218 15.13 -2.53 16.09
N VAL A 219 14.70 -1.38 16.57
CA VAL A 219 15.21 -0.79 17.82
C VAL A 219 14.05 -0.87 18.82
N TRP A 220 14.17 -1.81 19.75
CA TRP A 220 13.10 -2.16 20.67
C TRP A 220 12.56 -0.94 21.43
N GLY A 221 11.25 -0.81 21.47
CA GLY A 221 10.54 0.31 22.12
C GLY A 221 10.63 1.64 21.36
N ILE A 222 11.34 1.72 20.23
CA ILE A 222 11.53 2.96 19.47
C ILE A 222 10.98 2.84 18.04
N GLY A 223 11.49 1.88 17.23
CA GLY A 223 11.07 1.76 15.83
C GLY A 223 12.04 0.97 14.96
N TYR A 224 12.26 1.45 13.73
CA TYR A 224 13.03 0.76 12.71
C TYR A 224 14.11 1.65 12.11
N LYS A 225 15.18 1.03 11.61
CA LYS A 225 16.27 1.67 10.85
C LYS A 225 16.90 0.71 9.84
N ILE A 226 17.60 1.26 8.89
CA ILE A 226 18.61 0.58 8.05
C ILE A 226 20.01 1.08 8.43
#